data_1c9700e95f6092e23e74946ef12042d0
#
_entry.id   1c9700e95f6092e23e74946ef12042d0
#
_cell.length_a   1.000
_cell.length_b   1.000
_cell.length_c   1.000
_cell.angle_alpha   90.00
_cell.angle_beta   90.00
_cell.angle_gamma   90.00
#
_symmetry.space_group_name_H-M   'P 1'
#
loop_
_entity.id
_entity.type
_entity.pdbx_description
1 polymer ?
#
loop_
_entity_poly.entity_id
_entity_poly.type
_entity_poly.pdbx_seq_one_letter_code
_entity_poly.pdbx_strand_id
1 'polypeptide(L)'
;LLDKVIDYGIDPGKLMPGTGCCSMTDTINLTKHAVKVGCAGVLMLPPFYYKAVDDDGLFKYFSNIIESVNDQRLRIFLYHIPPIAMVGISLKLIEALLEKFPNTIAGIKDSSGDWNNTQQMLDEKWDDFGIFAGSESFLLETMQQGGAGCISATANVNPRNIYNVYKNWQKPNASYMQEEIDRVRSIVQKYPLIPALKSIVSHFRKDSEWNILRPPLKELHPDESKKLIAELEAINFKIDHSSSDISL
;
A
#
# COMPACT_ATOMS: atom_id res chain seq x y z
N LEU A 1 6.69 13.37 10.31
CA LEU A 1 6.81 11.92 10.49
C LEU A 1 7.97 11.35 9.68
N LEU A 2 8.02 11.57 8.35
CA LEU A 2 9.05 11.04 7.46
C LEU A 2 10.47 11.34 7.97
N ASP A 3 10.78 12.60 8.28
CA ASP A 3 12.10 13.00 8.80
C ASP A 3 12.48 12.21 10.06
N LYS A 4 11.53 12.07 11.01
CA LYS A 4 11.78 11.30 12.23
C LYS A 4 12.08 9.82 11.96
N VAL A 5 11.41 9.20 10.99
CA VAL A 5 11.67 7.80 10.60
C VAL A 5 13.09 7.66 10.05
N ILE A 6 13.52 8.63 9.24
CA ILE A 6 14.89 8.69 8.70
C ILE A 6 15.91 8.96 9.82
N ASP A 7 15.61 9.90 10.73
CA ASP A 7 16.46 10.20 11.89
C ASP A 7 16.65 8.99 12.82
N TYR A 8 15.68 8.07 12.88
CA TYR A 8 15.79 6.77 13.56
C TYR A 8 16.58 5.71 12.79
N GLY A 9 17.18 6.07 11.64
CA GLY A 9 18.09 5.20 10.89
C GLY A 9 17.43 4.37 9.79
N ILE A 10 16.19 4.62 9.44
CA ILE A 10 15.57 3.96 8.29
C ILE A 10 16.08 4.61 7.00
N ASP A 11 16.64 3.79 6.12
CA ASP A 11 17.11 4.22 4.80
C ASP A 11 15.95 4.81 3.98
N PRO A 12 16.03 6.10 3.58
CA PRO A 12 14.97 6.71 2.76
C PRO A 12 14.76 5.99 1.43
N GLY A 13 15.79 5.36 0.85
CA GLY A 13 15.69 4.54 -0.35
C GLY A 13 14.78 3.31 -0.22
N LYS A 14 14.35 2.97 1.00
CA LYS A 14 13.35 1.92 1.29
C LYS A 14 11.95 2.48 1.60
N LEU A 15 11.77 3.80 1.52
CA LEU A 15 10.52 4.45 1.87
C LEU A 15 9.76 4.91 0.61
N MET A 16 8.45 4.70 0.64
CA MET A 16 7.50 5.19 -0.38
C MET A 16 6.32 5.87 0.34
N PRO A 17 6.48 7.14 0.77
CA PRO A 17 5.43 7.83 1.50
C PRO A 17 4.24 8.18 0.59
N GLY A 18 3.03 8.15 1.18
CA GLY A 18 1.84 8.67 0.53
C GLY A 18 1.86 10.20 0.50
N THR A 19 1.78 10.78 -0.69
CA THR A 19 1.81 12.25 -0.88
C THR A 19 0.54 12.80 -1.53
N GLY A 20 -0.36 11.92 -2.03
CA GLY A 20 -1.61 12.33 -2.69
C GLY A 20 -2.59 13.00 -1.72
N CYS A 21 -2.96 14.23 -2.03
CA CYS A 21 -3.95 15.04 -1.31
C CYS A 21 -5.00 15.57 -2.30
N CYS A 22 -6.12 16.12 -1.77
CA CYS A 22 -7.06 16.88 -2.61
C CYS A 22 -6.49 18.20 -3.09
N SER A 23 -5.61 18.82 -2.30
CA SER A 23 -4.88 20.04 -2.66
C SER A 23 -3.65 19.69 -3.50
N MET A 24 -3.60 20.19 -4.72
CA MET A 24 -2.45 20.03 -5.61
C MET A 24 -1.18 20.64 -5.01
N THR A 25 -1.28 21.80 -4.35
CA THR A 25 -0.15 22.47 -3.69
C THR A 25 0.44 21.61 -2.58
N ASP A 26 -0.40 20.96 -1.76
CA ASP A 26 0.08 20.10 -0.69
C ASP A 26 0.72 18.83 -1.26
N THR A 27 0.12 18.25 -2.31
CA THR A 27 0.71 17.12 -3.03
C THR A 27 2.10 17.46 -3.56
N ILE A 28 2.27 18.62 -4.21
CA ILE A 28 3.57 19.09 -4.72
C ILE A 28 4.58 19.25 -3.57
N ASN A 29 4.20 19.91 -2.48
CA ASN A 29 5.09 20.15 -1.34
C ASN A 29 5.54 18.86 -0.67
N LEU A 30 4.62 17.92 -0.40
CA LEU A 30 4.94 16.61 0.17
C LEU A 30 5.82 15.78 -0.76
N THR A 31 5.54 15.82 -2.06
CA THR A 31 6.32 15.10 -3.07
C THR A 31 7.74 15.65 -3.19
N LYS A 32 7.90 16.99 -3.25
CA LYS A 32 9.23 17.64 -3.22
C LYS A 32 10.02 17.25 -1.97
N HIS A 33 9.36 17.21 -0.82
CA HIS A 33 10.03 16.80 0.43
C HIS A 33 10.51 15.35 0.35
N ALA A 34 9.65 14.42 -0.09
CA ALA A 34 10.01 13.01 -0.23
C ALA A 34 11.21 12.79 -1.18
N VAL A 35 11.20 13.46 -2.34
CA VAL A 35 12.32 13.41 -3.30
C VAL A 35 13.60 14.01 -2.70
N LYS A 36 13.49 15.16 -2.00
CA LYS A 36 14.62 15.84 -1.37
C LYS A 36 15.34 14.96 -0.35
N VAL A 37 14.60 14.20 0.46
CA VAL A 37 15.18 13.31 1.47
C VAL A 37 15.61 11.94 0.93
N GLY A 38 15.40 11.68 -0.37
CA GLY A 38 15.91 10.50 -1.05
C GLY A 38 15.00 9.26 -0.98
N CYS A 39 13.68 9.44 -0.81
CA CYS A 39 12.75 8.31 -0.85
C CYS A 39 12.79 7.58 -2.20
N ALA A 40 12.58 6.25 -2.19
CA ALA A 40 12.53 5.40 -3.39
C ALA A 40 11.48 5.85 -4.40
N GLY A 41 10.39 6.43 -3.92
CA GLY A 41 9.28 6.96 -4.71
C GLY A 41 8.19 7.50 -3.81
N VAL A 42 7.06 7.85 -4.40
CA VAL A 42 5.87 8.31 -3.68
C VAL A 42 4.64 7.54 -4.11
N LEU A 43 3.76 7.21 -3.17
CA LEU A 43 2.45 6.63 -3.46
C LEU A 43 1.45 7.79 -3.59
N MET A 44 0.86 7.97 -4.78
CA MET A 44 0.06 9.16 -5.07
C MET A 44 -1.38 8.81 -5.43
N LEU A 45 -2.32 9.20 -4.55
CA LEU A 45 -3.75 9.19 -4.84
C LEU A 45 -4.12 10.24 -5.88
N PRO A 46 -5.14 9.99 -6.73
CA PRO A 46 -5.80 11.07 -7.45
C PRO A 46 -6.49 12.02 -6.46
N PRO A 47 -6.81 13.27 -6.85
CA PRO A 47 -7.60 14.17 -6.01
C PRO A 47 -9.00 13.59 -5.82
N PHE A 48 -9.41 13.35 -4.59
CA PHE A 48 -10.60 12.56 -4.28
C PHE A 48 -11.77 13.38 -3.70
N TYR A 49 -11.71 14.71 -3.72
CA TYR A 49 -12.85 15.54 -3.29
C TYR A 49 -13.95 15.57 -4.36
N TYR A 50 -13.59 15.85 -5.61
CA TYR A 50 -14.51 15.78 -6.75
C TYR A 50 -14.54 14.35 -7.30
N LYS A 51 -15.74 13.78 -7.51
CA LYS A 51 -15.91 12.36 -7.85
C LYS A 51 -16.09 12.10 -9.35
N ALA A 52 -16.76 12.98 -10.05
CA ALA A 52 -17.02 12.85 -11.47
C ALA A 52 -15.94 13.59 -12.30
N VAL A 53 -14.71 13.14 -12.17
CA VAL A 53 -13.56 13.64 -12.93
C VAL A 53 -13.23 12.68 -14.06
N ASP A 54 -12.84 13.22 -15.21
CA ASP A 54 -12.41 12.44 -16.37
C ASP A 54 -10.89 12.23 -16.40
N ASP A 55 -10.44 11.36 -17.30
CA ASP A 55 -9.02 11.04 -17.47
C ASP A 55 -8.21 12.28 -17.91
N ASP A 56 -8.77 13.18 -18.71
CA ASP A 56 -8.09 14.39 -19.15
C ASP A 56 -7.81 15.35 -17.97
N GLY A 57 -8.75 15.44 -17.04
CA GLY A 57 -8.58 16.21 -15.81
C GLY A 57 -7.52 15.61 -14.89
N LEU A 58 -7.53 14.28 -14.72
CA LEU A 58 -6.53 13.55 -13.96
C LEU A 58 -5.15 13.61 -14.60
N PHE A 59 -5.06 13.48 -15.92
CA PHE A 59 -3.83 13.64 -16.66
C PHE A 59 -3.19 15.02 -16.44
N LYS A 60 -3.97 16.08 -16.51
CA LYS A 60 -3.51 17.45 -16.21
C LYS A 60 -3.05 17.58 -14.76
N TYR A 61 -3.78 16.97 -13.81
CA TYR A 61 -3.42 17.00 -12.39
C TYR A 61 -2.03 16.36 -12.15
N PHE A 62 -1.81 15.15 -12.61
CA PHE A 62 -0.53 14.47 -12.46
C PHE A 62 0.59 15.17 -13.23
N SER A 63 0.32 15.64 -14.47
CA SER A 63 1.30 16.38 -15.26
C SER A 63 1.76 17.66 -14.56
N ASN A 64 0.84 18.45 -14.02
CA ASN A 64 1.17 19.68 -13.31
C ASN A 64 2.00 19.44 -12.05
N ILE A 65 1.76 18.32 -11.34
CA ILE A 65 2.55 17.95 -10.18
C ILE A 65 3.97 17.58 -10.61
N ILE A 66 4.12 16.71 -11.61
CA ILE A 66 5.42 16.27 -12.12
C ILE A 66 6.25 17.47 -12.58
N GLU A 67 5.65 18.33 -13.41
CA GLU A 67 6.29 19.53 -13.94
C GLU A 67 6.64 20.54 -12.83
N SER A 68 5.81 20.65 -11.79
CA SER A 68 6.07 21.54 -10.64
C SER A 68 7.14 21.00 -9.71
N VAL A 69 7.21 19.69 -9.51
CA VAL A 69 8.29 19.06 -8.74
C VAL A 69 9.62 19.20 -9.45
N ASN A 70 9.64 18.96 -10.76
CA ASN A 70 10.77 19.18 -11.67
C ASN A 70 12.08 18.54 -11.15
N ASP A 71 12.06 17.29 -10.78
CA ASP A 71 13.21 16.53 -10.28
C ASP A 71 13.26 15.15 -10.97
N GLN A 72 14.36 14.84 -11.65
CA GLN A 72 14.53 13.61 -12.40
C GLN A 72 14.54 12.33 -11.52
N ARG A 73 14.75 12.48 -10.21
CA ARG A 73 14.72 11.38 -9.24
C ARG A 73 13.30 11.00 -8.85
N LEU A 74 12.28 11.80 -9.22
CA LEU A 74 10.88 11.52 -8.87
C LEU A 74 10.44 10.20 -9.48
N ARG A 75 9.89 9.33 -8.65
CA ARG A 75 9.20 8.08 -9.03
C ARG A 75 7.83 8.08 -8.39
N ILE A 76 6.78 7.99 -9.21
CA ILE A 76 5.39 7.99 -8.76
C ILE A 76 4.82 6.59 -8.94
N PHE A 77 4.31 6.03 -7.85
CA PHE A 77 3.43 4.88 -7.84
C PHE A 77 2.00 5.39 -7.69
N LEU A 78 1.21 5.22 -8.72
CA LEU A 78 -0.20 5.62 -8.74
C LEU A 78 -0.98 4.81 -7.71
N TYR A 79 -1.96 5.40 -7.05
CA TYR A 79 -2.76 4.69 -6.05
C TYR A 79 -4.23 4.60 -6.48
N HIS A 80 -4.58 3.45 -7.03
CA HIS A 80 -5.94 3.13 -7.45
C HIS A 80 -6.68 2.48 -6.27
N ILE A 81 -7.64 3.20 -5.67
CA ILE A 81 -8.47 2.73 -4.55
C ILE A 81 -9.92 3.24 -4.67
N PRO A 82 -10.66 2.85 -5.72
CA PRO A 82 -12.03 3.34 -5.98
C PRO A 82 -12.99 3.13 -4.80
N PRO A 83 -12.95 2.02 -4.03
CA PRO A 83 -13.87 1.85 -2.92
C PRO A 83 -13.81 2.95 -1.85
N ILE A 84 -12.68 3.67 -1.74
CA ILE A 84 -12.49 4.73 -0.76
C ILE A 84 -12.42 6.11 -1.42
N ALA A 85 -11.58 6.25 -2.44
CA ALA A 85 -11.40 7.53 -3.14
C ALA A 85 -12.61 7.89 -4.02
N MET A 86 -13.35 6.90 -4.51
CA MET A 86 -14.42 7.04 -5.51
C MET A 86 -13.95 7.75 -6.81
N VAL A 87 -12.65 7.68 -7.06
CA VAL A 87 -11.97 8.14 -8.27
C VAL A 87 -11.05 7.01 -8.69
N GLY A 88 -11.23 6.50 -9.89
CA GLY A 88 -10.41 5.45 -10.47
C GLY A 88 -9.23 6.00 -11.28
N ILE A 89 -8.35 5.11 -11.67
CA ILE A 89 -7.26 5.35 -12.63
C ILE A 89 -7.44 4.31 -13.72
N SER A 90 -7.77 4.74 -14.93
CA SER A 90 -8.01 3.85 -16.07
C SER A 90 -6.70 3.40 -16.72
N LEU A 91 -6.72 2.30 -17.47
CA LEU A 91 -5.56 1.87 -18.29
C LEU A 91 -5.14 2.97 -19.27
N LYS A 92 -6.11 3.61 -19.91
CA LYS A 92 -5.88 4.73 -20.84
C LYS A 92 -5.13 5.90 -20.18
N LEU A 93 -5.49 6.25 -18.93
CA LEU A 93 -4.78 7.29 -18.18
C LEU A 93 -3.35 6.86 -17.86
N ILE A 94 -3.14 5.61 -17.47
CA ILE A 94 -1.79 5.08 -17.20
C ILE A 94 -0.94 5.16 -18.45
N GLU A 95 -1.43 4.71 -19.60
CA GLU A 95 -0.73 4.76 -20.89
C GLU A 95 -0.34 6.18 -21.26
N ALA A 96 -1.27 7.13 -21.18
CA ALA A 96 -1.00 8.53 -21.50
C ALA A 96 0.07 9.15 -20.57
N LEU A 97 0.06 8.77 -19.28
CA LEU A 97 1.07 9.21 -18.33
C LEU A 97 2.44 8.57 -18.58
N LEU A 98 2.49 7.28 -18.93
CA LEU A 98 3.72 6.59 -19.29
C LEU A 98 4.33 7.15 -20.56
N GLU A 99 3.53 7.44 -21.58
CA GLU A 99 4.00 8.05 -22.83
C GLU A 99 4.67 9.41 -22.56
N LYS A 100 4.05 10.26 -21.72
CA LYS A 100 4.58 11.61 -21.45
C LYS A 100 5.73 11.61 -20.43
N PHE A 101 5.68 10.72 -19.42
CA PHE A 101 6.61 10.70 -18.28
C PHE A 101 7.18 9.30 -18.00
N PRO A 102 7.82 8.64 -18.98
CA PRO A 102 8.22 7.23 -18.87
C PRO A 102 9.16 6.92 -17.70
N ASN A 103 10.01 7.88 -17.31
CA ASN A 103 10.96 7.71 -16.21
C ASN A 103 10.42 8.14 -14.84
N THR A 104 9.20 8.68 -14.79
CA THR A 104 8.61 9.23 -13.55
C THR A 104 7.47 8.36 -13.03
N ILE A 105 6.62 7.87 -13.93
CA ILE A 105 5.53 6.96 -13.57
C ILE A 105 6.11 5.55 -13.47
N ALA A 106 6.28 5.07 -12.23
CA ALA A 106 7.06 3.85 -11.95
C ALA A 106 6.20 2.64 -11.58
N GLY A 107 4.90 2.83 -11.40
CA GLY A 107 4.02 1.72 -11.04
C GLY A 107 2.66 2.16 -10.54
N ILE A 108 1.90 1.16 -10.09
CA ILE A 108 0.57 1.35 -9.50
C ILE A 108 0.35 0.38 -8.34
N LYS A 109 -0.32 0.87 -7.31
CA LYS A 109 -0.95 0.03 -6.29
C LYS A 109 -2.43 -0.08 -6.60
N ASP A 110 -2.89 -1.27 -6.90
CA ASP A 110 -4.31 -1.57 -7.12
C ASP A 110 -4.98 -2.06 -5.83
N SER A 111 -5.80 -1.21 -5.26
CA SER A 111 -6.66 -1.50 -4.10
C SER A 111 -8.14 -1.50 -4.47
N SER A 112 -8.49 -1.85 -5.70
CA SER A 112 -9.88 -2.03 -6.14
C SER A 112 -10.58 -3.16 -5.37
N GLY A 113 -9.82 -4.19 -4.97
CA GLY A 113 -10.36 -5.43 -4.42
C GLY A 113 -10.91 -6.37 -5.48
N ASP A 114 -10.73 -6.07 -6.74
CA ASP A 114 -11.13 -6.87 -7.90
C ASP A 114 -9.90 -7.39 -8.63
N TRP A 115 -9.69 -8.72 -8.60
CA TRP A 115 -8.59 -9.36 -9.29
C TRP A 115 -8.60 -9.08 -10.81
N ASN A 116 -9.78 -9.03 -11.43
CA ASN A 116 -9.86 -8.77 -12.87
C ASN A 116 -9.25 -7.40 -13.24
N ASN A 117 -9.37 -6.40 -12.37
CA ASN A 117 -8.74 -5.10 -12.59
C ASN A 117 -7.21 -5.19 -12.51
N THR A 118 -6.68 -5.90 -11.50
CA THR A 118 -5.25 -6.15 -11.39
C THR A 118 -4.72 -6.94 -12.58
N GLN A 119 -5.46 -7.98 -13.00
CA GLN A 119 -5.10 -8.82 -14.15
C GLN A 119 -5.01 -8.02 -15.45
N GLN A 120 -6.00 -7.16 -15.73
CA GLN A 120 -5.97 -6.29 -16.91
C GLN A 120 -4.72 -5.40 -16.95
N MET A 121 -4.30 -4.85 -15.81
CA MET A 121 -3.06 -4.08 -15.73
C MET A 121 -1.83 -4.93 -16.00
N LEU A 122 -1.79 -6.18 -15.51
CA LEU A 122 -0.68 -7.12 -15.71
C LEU A 122 -0.59 -7.58 -17.17
N ASP A 123 -1.73 -7.69 -17.85
CA ASP A 123 -1.79 -8.12 -19.26
C ASP A 123 -1.21 -7.07 -20.24
N GLU A 124 -1.19 -5.78 -19.86
CA GLU A 124 -0.61 -4.69 -20.67
C GLU A 124 0.91 -4.79 -20.81
N LYS A 125 1.59 -5.43 -19.83
CA LYS A 125 3.06 -5.67 -19.85
C LYS A 125 3.90 -4.43 -20.10
N TRP A 126 3.54 -3.31 -19.47
CA TRP A 126 4.32 -2.07 -19.55
C TRP A 126 5.74 -2.28 -19.04
N ASP A 127 6.70 -1.76 -19.79
CA ASP A 127 8.12 -1.79 -19.40
C ASP A 127 8.36 -0.90 -18.16
N ASP A 128 9.24 -1.34 -17.25
CA ASP A 128 9.67 -0.63 -16.05
C ASP A 128 8.52 -0.08 -15.16
N PHE A 129 7.35 -0.75 -15.19
CA PHE A 129 6.16 -0.37 -14.45
C PHE A 129 5.76 -1.45 -13.43
N GLY A 130 5.91 -1.16 -12.14
CA GLY A 130 5.60 -2.10 -11.06
C GLY A 130 4.11 -2.12 -10.70
N ILE A 131 3.45 -3.28 -10.82
CA ILE A 131 2.06 -3.47 -10.41
C ILE A 131 2.03 -4.17 -9.06
N PHE A 132 1.45 -3.51 -8.05
CA PHE A 132 1.33 -4.00 -6.69
C PHE A 132 -0.14 -4.24 -6.34
N ALA A 133 -0.47 -5.45 -5.89
CA ALA A 133 -1.78 -5.69 -5.28
C ALA A 133 -1.92 -4.93 -3.96
N GLY A 134 -3.10 -4.36 -3.71
CA GLY A 134 -3.42 -3.65 -2.47
C GLY A 134 -3.78 -4.57 -1.30
N SER A 135 -3.92 -5.87 -1.58
CA SER A 135 -4.15 -6.91 -0.59
C SER A 135 -3.18 -8.06 -0.80
N GLU A 136 -2.65 -8.59 0.30
CA GLU A 136 -1.84 -9.81 0.27
C GLU A 136 -2.60 -11.05 -0.22
N SER A 137 -3.93 -11.04 -0.22
CA SER A 137 -4.73 -12.14 -0.77
C SER A 137 -4.50 -12.37 -2.26
N PHE A 138 -4.05 -11.35 -2.97
CA PHE A 138 -3.67 -11.45 -4.39
C PHE A 138 -2.16 -11.55 -4.61
N LEU A 139 -1.34 -11.67 -3.54
CA LEU A 139 0.11 -11.61 -3.67
C LEU A 139 0.67 -12.70 -4.55
N LEU A 140 0.33 -13.96 -4.28
CA LEU A 140 0.86 -15.10 -5.05
C LEU A 140 0.47 -14.99 -6.53
N GLU A 141 -0.78 -14.70 -6.81
CA GLU A 141 -1.30 -14.54 -8.18
C GLU A 141 -0.63 -13.37 -8.90
N THR A 142 -0.48 -12.24 -8.23
CA THR A 142 0.25 -11.06 -8.74
C THR A 142 1.69 -11.43 -9.13
N MET A 143 2.41 -12.16 -8.27
CA MET A 143 3.78 -12.59 -8.56
C MET A 143 3.85 -13.58 -9.73
N GLN A 144 2.91 -14.51 -9.83
CA GLN A 144 2.84 -15.50 -10.92
C GLN A 144 2.56 -14.86 -12.28
N GLN A 145 1.87 -13.74 -12.30
CA GLN A 145 1.54 -12.98 -13.52
C GLN A 145 2.55 -11.86 -13.82
N GLY A 146 3.68 -11.80 -13.10
CA GLY A 146 4.76 -10.84 -13.38
C GLY A 146 4.61 -9.48 -12.67
N GLY A 147 3.73 -9.39 -11.68
CA GLY A 147 3.62 -8.18 -10.85
C GLY A 147 4.77 -8.03 -9.85
N ALA A 148 4.84 -6.89 -9.21
CA ALA A 148 5.96 -6.48 -8.36
C ALA A 148 5.79 -6.88 -6.87
N GLY A 149 4.59 -7.29 -6.45
CA GLY A 149 4.33 -7.66 -5.05
C GLY A 149 3.00 -7.13 -4.53
N CYS A 150 2.93 -6.87 -3.22
CA CYS A 150 1.76 -6.23 -2.63
C CYS A 150 2.13 -5.09 -1.66
N ILE A 151 1.23 -4.14 -1.50
CA ILE A 151 1.29 -3.07 -0.49
C ILE A 151 0.03 -3.17 0.35
N SER A 152 0.07 -4.00 1.38
CA SER A 152 -1.09 -4.33 2.21
C SER A 152 -1.03 -3.72 3.60
N ALA A 153 -2.20 -3.33 4.11
CA ALA A 153 -2.33 -2.82 5.48
C ALA A 153 -2.02 -3.91 6.52
N THR A 154 -2.34 -5.18 6.26
CA THR A 154 -2.09 -6.30 7.16
C THR A 154 -0.59 -6.60 7.32
N ALA A 155 0.26 -6.09 6.41
CA ALA A 155 1.71 -6.14 6.57
C ALA A 155 2.21 -5.43 7.86
N ASN A 156 1.41 -4.54 8.47
CA ASN A 156 1.72 -3.95 9.76
C ASN A 156 1.71 -4.96 10.93
N VAL A 157 1.05 -6.10 10.76
CA VAL A 157 0.94 -7.14 11.82
C VAL A 157 1.44 -8.51 11.37
N ASN A 158 1.54 -8.76 10.07
CA ASN A 158 1.96 -10.06 9.50
C ASN A 158 3.05 -9.94 8.42
N PRO A 159 4.08 -9.08 8.60
CA PRO A 159 5.05 -8.78 7.53
C PRO A 159 5.86 -10.00 7.12
N ARG A 160 6.31 -10.83 8.07
CA ARG A 160 7.17 -11.98 7.81
C ARG A 160 6.49 -13.01 6.90
N ASN A 161 5.26 -13.39 7.21
CA ASN A 161 4.56 -14.41 6.42
C ASN A 161 4.23 -13.88 5.01
N ILE A 162 3.85 -12.61 4.89
CA ILE A 162 3.65 -11.96 3.59
C ILE A 162 4.96 -11.93 2.79
N TYR A 163 6.07 -11.55 3.43
CA TYR A 163 7.40 -11.55 2.80
C TYR A 163 7.84 -12.97 2.40
N ASN A 164 7.51 -13.99 3.19
CA ASN A 164 7.81 -15.39 2.85
C ASN A 164 7.09 -15.84 1.58
N VAL A 165 5.83 -15.46 1.37
CA VAL A 165 5.13 -15.70 0.10
C VAL A 165 5.86 -15.00 -1.04
N TYR A 166 6.17 -13.70 -0.89
CA TYR A 166 6.90 -12.90 -1.87
C TYR A 166 8.24 -13.53 -2.26
N LYS A 167 9.02 -14.02 -1.31
CA LYS A 167 10.34 -14.64 -1.57
C LYS A 167 10.26 -16.03 -2.17
N ASN A 168 9.18 -16.77 -1.92
CA ASN A 168 9.07 -18.18 -2.24
C ASN A 168 7.90 -18.50 -3.18
N TRP A 169 7.39 -17.51 -3.90
CA TRP A 169 6.21 -17.68 -4.75
C TRP A 169 6.37 -18.76 -5.84
N GLN A 170 7.61 -19.07 -6.25
CA GLN A 170 7.92 -20.13 -7.22
C GLN A 170 8.09 -21.52 -6.58
N LYS A 171 8.04 -21.64 -5.25
CA LYS A 171 8.25 -22.91 -4.56
C LYS A 171 6.97 -23.77 -4.57
N PRO A 172 7.08 -25.11 -4.50
CA PRO A 172 5.91 -26.01 -4.51
C PRO A 172 4.90 -25.75 -3.39
N ASN A 173 5.33 -25.19 -2.27
CA ASN A 173 4.50 -24.87 -1.12
C ASN A 173 3.99 -23.42 -1.09
N ALA A 174 4.12 -22.66 -2.18
CA ALA A 174 3.69 -21.26 -2.25
C ALA A 174 2.19 -21.10 -1.96
N SER A 175 1.35 -21.98 -2.50
CA SER A 175 -0.10 -21.94 -2.26
C SER A 175 -0.44 -22.17 -0.78
N TYR A 176 0.26 -23.07 -0.10
CA TYR A 176 0.07 -23.27 1.35
C TYR A 176 0.44 -22.00 2.14
N MET A 177 1.57 -21.35 1.79
CA MET A 177 1.96 -20.10 2.44
C MET A 177 0.95 -18.99 2.17
N GLN A 178 0.36 -18.92 0.97
CA GLN A 178 -0.71 -17.98 0.64
C GLN A 178 -1.96 -18.25 1.50
N GLU A 179 -2.40 -19.48 1.64
CA GLU A 179 -3.53 -19.83 2.50
C GLU A 179 -3.32 -19.40 3.96
N GLU A 180 -2.11 -19.51 4.49
CA GLU A 180 -1.79 -19.07 5.85
C GLU A 180 -1.98 -17.55 6.04
N ILE A 181 -1.53 -16.72 5.09
CA ILE A 181 -1.74 -15.27 5.17
C ILE A 181 -3.19 -14.89 4.92
N ASP A 182 -3.91 -15.64 4.09
CA ASP A 182 -5.34 -15.42 3.81
C ASP A 182 -6.22 -15.70 5.04
N ARG A 183 -5.86 -16.68 5.86
CA ARG A 183 -6.55 -16.94 7.16
C ARG A 183 -6.47 -15.72 8.07
N VAL A 184 -5.29 -15.11 8.21
CA VAL A 184 -5.12 -13.90 9.01
C VAL A 184 -5.92 -12.74 8.41
N ARG A 185 -5.82 -12.54 7.10
CA ARG A 185 -6.56 -11.50 6.38
C ARG A 185 -8.07 -11.63 6.55
N SER A 186 -8.60 -12.85 6.41
CA SER A 186 -10.04 -13.13 6.52
C SER A 186 -10.61 -12.81 7.91
N ILE A 187 -9.81 -12.93 8.95
CA ILE A 187 -10.20 -12.52 10.30
C ILE A 187 -10.18 -10.99 10.42
N VAL A 188 -9.08 -10.36 10.05
CA VAL A 188 -8.89 -8.92 10.22
C VAL A 188 -9.92 -8.10 9.45
N GLN A 189 -10.27 -8.51 8.23
CA GLN A 189 -11.22 -7.77 7.38
C GLN A 189 -12.68 -7.82 7.81
N LYS A 190 -13.03 -8.63 8.83
CA LYS A 190 -14.37 -8.61 9.45
C LYS A 190 -14.62 -7.35 10.27
N TYR A 191 -13.57 -6.60 10.57
CA TYR A 191 -13.57 -5.43 11.45
C TYR A 191 -13.09 -4.18 10.70
N PRO A 192 -13.40 -2.96 11.20
CA PRO A 192 -12.79 -1.74 10.68
C PRO A 192 -11.26 -1.86 10.70
N LEU A 193 -10.65 -1.79 9.52
CA LEU A 193 -9.27 -2.25 9.30
C LEU A 193 -8.24 -1.56 10.21
N ILE A 194 -8.20 -0.23 10.24
CA ILE A 194 -7.17 0.51 11.01
C ILE A 194 -7.34 0.30 12.52
N PRO A 195 -8.56 0.40 13.11
CA PRO A 195 -8.79 0.05 14.50
C PRO A 195 -8.41 -1.38 14.85
N ALA A 196 -8.74 -2.35 13.97
CA ALA A 196 -8.38 -3.76 14.17
C ALA A 196 -6.87 -3.97 14.24
N LEU A 197 -6.12 -3.44 13.27
CA LEU A 197 -4.66 -3.56 13.25
C LEU A 197 -4.01 -2.94 14.50
N LYS A 198 -4.50 -1.78 14.94
CA LYS A 198 -3.98 -1.14 16.16
C LYS A 198 -4.32 -1.94 17.42
N SER A 199 -5.52 -2.52 17.50
CA SER A 199 -5.91 -3.41 18.58
C SER A 199 -5.04 -4.67 18.64
N ILE A 200 -4.71 -5.27 17.50
CA ILE A 200 -3.80 -6.41 17.40
C ILE A 200 -2.41 -6.03 17.93
N VAL A 201 -1.85 -4.91 17.47
CA VAL A 201 -0.54 -4.44 17.94
C VAL A 201 -0.56 -4.17 19.45
N SER A 202 -1.61 -3.50 19.94
CA SER A 202 -1.79 -3.23 21.37
C SER A 202 -1.77 -4.49 22.22
N HIS A 203 -2.53 -5.51 21.82
CA HIS A 203 -2.62 -6.78 22.53
C HIS A 203 -1.28 -7.53 22.58
N PHE A 204 -0.67 -7.77 21.43
CA PHE A 204 0.53 -8.60 21.35
C PHE A 204 1.78 -7.88 21.88
N ARG A 205 1.84 -6.54 21.81
CA ARG A 205 2.93 -5.74 22.40
C ARG A 205 2.70 -5.36 23.85
N LYS A 206 1.50 -5.62 24.40
CA LYS A 206 1.09 -5.23 25.74
C LYS A 206 1.22 -3.71 25.98
N ASP A 207 0.89 -2.93 24.98
CA ASP A 207 1.00 -1.48 24.97
C ASP A 207 -0.34 -0.88 24.51
N SER A 208 -1.10 -0.34 25.47
CA SER A 208 -2.43 0.21 25.25
C SER A 208 -2.44 1.52 24.45
N GLU A 209 -1.31 2.22 24.34
CA GLU A 209 -1.21 3.46 23.55
C GLU A 209 -1.44 3.20 22.06
N TRP A 210 -1.20 1.98 21.60
CA TRP A 210 -1.53 1.58 20.24
C TRP A 210 -3.01 1.64 19.89
N ASN A 211 -3.92 1.62 20.86
CA ASN A 211 -5.37 1.78 20.61
C ASN A 211 -5.76 3.22 20.24
N ILE A 212 -4.92 4.21 20.56
CA ILE A 212 -5.21 5.61 20.26
C ILE A 212 -5.29 5.83 18.75
N LEU A 213 -6.41 6.36 18.27
CA LEU A 213 -6.65 6.70 16.88
C LEU A 213 -6.86 8.20 16.71
N ARG A 214 -6.52 8.70 15.53
CA ARG A 214 -6.84 10.08 15.15
C ARG A 214 -8.29 10.15 14.64
N PRO A 215 -9.09 11.12 15.09
CA PRO A 215 -10.39 11.37 14.49
C PRO A 215 -10.31 11.56 12.96
N PRO A 216 -11.31 11.12 12.20
CA PRO A 216 -12.64 10.63 12.62
C PRO A 216 -12.68 9.15 13.01
N LEU A 217 -11.55 8.44 12.98
CA LEU A 217 -11.49 7.04 13.41
C LEU A 217 -11.65 6.93 14.92
N LYS A 218 -12.24 5.82 15.37
CA LYS A 218 -12.40 5.46 16.77
C LYS A 218 -11.93 4.04 17.03
N GLU A 219 -11.59 3.72 18.26
CA GLU A 219 -11.18 2.40 18.70
C GLU A 219 -12.29 1.35 18.47
N LEU A 220 -11.89 0.09 18.34
CA LEU A 220 -12.84 -1.02 18.36
C LEU A 220 -13.57 -1.07 19.71
N HIS A 221 -14.83 -1.50 19.67
CA HIS A 221 -15.51 -1.83 20.91
C HIS A 221 -14.74 -2.93 21.66
N PRO A 222 -14.65 -2.88 23.00
CA PRO A 222 -13.88 -3.88 23.76
C PRO A 222 -14.26 -5.34 23.46
N ASP A 223 -15.54 -5.63 23.21
CA ASP A 223 -15.98 -6.98 22.87
C ASP A 223 -15.56 -7.40 21.45
N GLU A 224 -15.54 -6.47 20.48
CA GLU A 224 -15.01 -6.72 19.12
C GLU A 224 -13.50 -6.97 19.18
N SER A 225 -12.77 -6.20 19.98
CA SER A 225 -11.33 -6.39 20.18
C SER A 225 -11.04 -7.77 20.78
N LYS A 226 -11.77 -8.18 21.84
CA LYS A 226 -11.63 -9.50 22.44
C LYS A 226 -11.92 -10.63 21.44
N LYS A 227 -12.99 -10.48 20.64
CA LYS A 227 -13.37 -11.46 19.63
C LYS A 227 -12.31 -11.60 18.54
N LEU A 228 -11.81 -10.46 18.02
CA LEU A 228 -10.73 -10.41 17.04
C LEU A 228 -9.49 -11.16 17.54
N ILE A 229 -9.06 -10.87 18.76
CA ILE A 229 -7.88 -11.51 19.35
C ILE A 229 -8.10 -13.00 19.53
N ALA A 230 -9.24 -13.44 20.06
CA ALA A 230 -9.57 -14.85 20.23
C ALA A 230 -9.57 -15.61 18.89
N GLU A 231 -10.10 -15.02 17.80
CA GLU A 231 -10.06 -15.63 16.48
C GLU A 231 -8.63 -15.77 15.95
N LEU A 232 -7.75 -14.80 16.20
CA LEU A 232 -6.34 -14.88 15.81
C LEU A 232 -5.55 -15.89 16.63
N GLU A 233 -5.78 -15.95 17.95
CA GLU A 233 -5.17 -16.94 18.84
C GLU A 233 -5.59 -18.37 18.46
N ALA A 234 -6.84 -18.58 18.05
CA ALA A 234 -7.34 -19.88 17.62
C ALA A 234 -6.60 -20.45 16.39
N ILE A 235 -6.01 -19.58 15.55
CA ILE A 235 -5.15 -19.98 14.43
C ILE A 235 -3.66 -19.91 14.78
N ASN A 236 -3.30 -19.80 16.07
CA ASN A 236 -1.94 -19.64 16.57
C ASN A 236 -1.18 -18.44 16.00
N PHE A 237 -1.89 -17.38 15.62
CA PHE A 237 -1.27 -16.16 15.12
C PHE A 237 -0.46 -15.45 16.21
N LYS A 238 0.72 -14.94 15.83
CA LYS A 238 1.58 -14.11 16.69
C LYS A 238 2.21 -13.03 15.86
N ILE A 239 2.35 -11.84 16.44
CA ILE A 239 3.20 -10.79 15.84
C ILE A 239 4.66 -11.14 16.11
N ASP A 240 5.49 -11.05 15.08
CA ASP A 240 6.94 -11.20 15.24
C ASP A 240 7.51 -10.08 16.11
N HIS A 241 8.22 -10.48 17.14
CA HIS A 241 8.89 -9.56 18.07
C HIS A 241 10.37 -9.31 17.75
N SER A 242 10.95 -10.05 16.81
CA SER A 242 12.37 -9.96 16.52
C SER A 242 12.67 -8.88 15.48
N SER A 243 13.22 -7.78 15.93
CA SER A 243 13.88 -6.77 15.07
C SER A 243 15.21 -7.28 14.48
N SER A 244 15.65 -8.51 14.82
CA SER A 244 16.98 -9.04 14.51
C SER A 244 17.10 -9.85 13.23
N ASP A 245 15.98 -10.28 12.59
CA ASP A 245 16.04 -11.25 11.50
C ASP A 245 15.52 -10.76 10.14
N ILE A 246 15.17 -9.50 10.02
CA ILE A 246 14.88 -8.91 8.71
C ILE A 246 16.14 -8.15 8.26
N SER A 247 17.12 -8.88 7.75
CA SER A 247 18.12 -8.29 6.86
C SER A 247 17.42 -7.95 5.54
N LEU A 248 16.95 -6.73 5.46
CA LEU A 248 16.36 -6.12 4.25
C LEU A 248 17.45 -5.79 3.24
#